data_ceee7e39b31d425472b5f7b9ddaad56b
#
_entry.id   ceee7e39b31d425472b5f7b9ddaad56b
#
_cell.length_a   1.000
_cell.length_b   1.000
_cell.length_c   1.000
_cell.angle_alpha   90.00
_cell.angle_beta   90.00
_cell.angle_gamma   90.00
#
_symmetry.space_group_name_H-M   'P 1'
#
loop_
_entity.id
_entity.type
_entity.pdbx_description
1 polymer ?
#
loop_
_entity_poly.entity_id
_entity_poly.type
_entity_poly.pdbx_seq_one_letter_code
_entity_poly.pdbx_strand_id
1 'polypeptide(L)'
;MNPVTGSAAEVSRLADSPIEWRRAVGLTAETAVERGAALWQAAVTSVQAGELDDRTLYWQRLEQIFGLSERDARGFERSSRNYDPVFDADAQYRVLVTGFDPFHLDEAIEQSNPSGVIALQHDGRHAAER
;
A
#
# COMPACT_ATOMS: atom_id res chain seq x y z
N MET A 1 4.85 11.83 -14.76
CA MET A 1 3.90 11.35 -13.76
C MET A 1 4.30 11.93 -12.41
N ASN A 2 3.44 12.71 -11.79
CA ASN A 2 3.70 13.21 -10.44
C ASN A 2 3.70 12.03 -9.46
N PRO A 3 4.77 11.83 -8.69
CA PRO A 3 4.85 10.71 -7.75
C PRO A 3 3.90 10.83 -6.54
N VAL A 4 3.36 12.02 -6.30
CA VAL A 4 2.41 12.24 -5.20
C VAL A 4 1.00 12.22 -5.76
N THR A 5 0.29 11.16 -5.50
CA THR A 5 -1.08 10.95 -6.00
C THR A 5 -2.17 11.55 -5.11
N GLY A 6 -1.79 11.97 -3.89
CA GLY A 6 -2.71 12.62 -2.97
C GLY A 6 -2.90 14.12 -3.26
N SER A 7 -4.10 14.64 -3.01
CA SER A 7 -4.36 16.06 -3.06
C SER A 7 -3.66 16.81 -1.90
N ALA A 8 -3.45 18.13 -2.05
CA ALA A 8 -2.90 18.95 -0.97
C ALA A 8 -3.76 18.90 0.31
N ALA A 9 -5.07 18.76 0.17
CA ALA A 9 -5.99 18.62 1.29
C ALA A 9 -5.81 17.29 2.02
N GLU A 10 -5.64 16.18 1.30
CA GLU A 10 -5.35 14.86 1.88
C GLU A 10 -4.03 14.87 2.64
N VAL A 11 -3.00 15.45 2.05
CA VAL A 11 -1.69 15.60 2.70
C VAL A 11 -1.78 16.44 3.97
N SER A 12 -2.52 17.55 3.94
CA SER A 12 -2.73 18.39 5.13
C SER A 12 -3.41 17.63 6.25
N ARG A 13 -4.34 16.75 5.94
CA ARG A 13 -5.06 15.95 6.93
C ARG A 13 -4.24 14.80 7.50
N LEU A 14 -3.12 14.45 6.89
CA LEU A 14 -2.21 13.43 7.45
C LEU A 14 -1.78 13.78 8.88
N ALA A 15 -1.61 15.07 9.19
CA ALA A 15 -1.24 15.52 10.53
C ALA A 15 -2.34 15.24 11.58
N ASP A 16 -3.59 15.22 11.15
CA ASP A 16 -4.77 15.01 12.01
C ASP A 16 -5.24 13.54 11.99
N SER A 17 -4.56 12.67 11.22
CA SER A 17 -4.94 11.26 11.12
C SER A 17 -4.76 10.53 12.45
N PRO A 18 -5.57 9.51 12.75
CA PRO A 18 -5.39 8.67 13.94
C PRO A 18 -3.98 8.08 14.03
N ILE A 19 -3.51 7.91 15.25
CA ILE A 19 -2.11 7.48 15.53
C ILE A 19 -1.82 6.09 14.93
N GLU A 20 -2.83 5.23 14.91
CA GLU A 20 -2.70 3.88 14.31
C GLU A 20 -2.34 3.92 12.83
N TRP A 21 -2.75 4.95 12.11
CA TRP A 21 -2.43 5.12 10.70
C TRP A 21 -1.01 5.64 10.48
N ARG A 22 -0.41 6.18 11.55
CA ARG A 22 0.96 6.65 11.58
C ARG A 22 1.92 5.62 12.17
N ARG A 23 1.41 4.46 12.58
CA ARG A 23 2.27 3.42 13.12
C ARG A 23 3.36 3.12 12.10
N ALA A 24 4.56 3.58 12.41
CA ALA A 24 5.73 3.24 11.64
C ALA A 24 5.86 1.72 11.65
N VAL A 25 5.73 1.12 10.49
CA VAL A 25 6.23 -0.23 10.30
C VAL A 25 7.73 -0.10 10.54
N GLY A 26 8.26 -0.75 11.56
CA GLY A 26 9.68 -0.72 11.90
C GLY A 26 10.48 -1.30 10.74
N LEU A 27 10.77 -0.45 9.76
CA LEU A 27 11.46 -0.86 8.54
C LEU A 27 12.95 -0.72 8.77
N THR A 28 13.63 -1.84 8.80
CA THR A 28 15.09 -1.92 8.75
C THR A 28 15.63 -1.86 7.32
N ALA A 29 14.80 -1.45 6.38
CA ALA A 29 15.09 -1.42 4.97
C ALA A 29 16.08 -0.30 4.62
N GLU A 30 17.10 -0.62 3.84
CA GLU A 30 18.18 0.31 3.46
C GLU A 30 17.80 1.21 2.27
N THR A 31 16.95 0.73 1.37
CA THR A 31 16.55 1.45 0.16
C THR A 31 15.07 1.83 0.14
N ALA A 32 14.73 2.82 -0.66
CA ALA A 32 13.33 3.22 -0.86
C ALA A 32 12.48 2.09 -1.45
N VAL A 33 13.05 1.30 -2.37
CA VAL A 33 12.38 0.13 -2.96
C VAL A 33 12.10 -0.94 -1.89
N GLU A 34 13.07 -1.26 -1.06
CA GLU A 34 12.90 -2.23 0.04
C GLU A 34 11.86 -1.75 1.05
N ARG A 35 11.85 -0.46 1.39
CA ARG A 35 10.83 0.12 2.28
C ARG A 35 9.44 0.02 1.69
N GLY A 36 9.28 0.31 0.41
CA GLY A 36 8.00 0.18 -0.28
C GLY A 36 7.50 -1.27 -0.30
N ALA A 37 8.37 -2.23 -0.60
CA ALA A 37 8.03 -3.64 -0.59
C ALA A 37 7.65 -4.14 0.82
N ALA A 38 8.37 -3.70 1.85
CA ALA A 38 8.08 -4.04 3.24
C ALA A 38 6.73 -3.43 3.69
N LEU A 39 6.42 -2.21 3.27
CA LEU A 39 5.15 -1.56 3.55
C LEU A 39 3.98 -2.32 2.92
N TRP A 40 4.11 -2.72 1.65
CA TRP A 40 3.12 -3.57 0.98
C TRP A 40 2.91 -4.89 1.74
N GLN A 41 3.98 -5.59 2.08
CA GLN A 41 3.90 -6.87 2.79
C GLN A 41 3.27 -6.73 4.18
N ALA A 42 3.57 -5.65 4.89
CA ALA A 42 2.94 -5.35 6.18
C ALA A 42 1.43 -5.13 6.04
N ALA A 43 1.01 -4.41 4.99
CA ALA A 43 -0.41 -4.20 4.71
C ALA A 43 -1.13 -5.51 4.35
N VAL A 44 -0.52 -6.34 3.53
CA VAL A 44 -1.04 -7.68 3.19
C VAL A 44 -1.23 -8.51 4.45
N THR A 45 -0.23 -8.57 5.30
CA THR A 45 -0.28 -9.32 6.57
C THR A 45 -1.41 -8.82 7.47
N SER A 46 -1.53 -7.51 7.63
CA SER A 46 -2.56 -6.91 8.49
C SER A 46 -3.97 -7.13 7.95
N VAL A 47 -4.19 -6.96 6.65
CA VAL A 47 -5.50 -7.16 6.02
C VAL A 47 -5.89 -8.64 6.07
N GLN A 48 -4.97 -9.56 5.79
CA GLN A 48 -5.23 -11.00 5.85
C GLN A 48 -5.47 -11.51 7.27
N ALA A 49 -4.95 -10.81 8.28
CA ALA A 49 -5.26 -11.06 9.68
C ALA A 49 -6.57 -10.39 10.13
N GLY A 50 -7.19 -9.55 9.31
CA GLY A 50 -8.42 -8.83 9.64
C GLY A 50 -8.24 -7.63 10.57
N GLU A 51 -7.00 -7.17 10.79
CA GLU A 51 -6.68 -6.10 11.75
C GLU A 51 -6.82 -4.70 11.17
N LEU A 52 -6.42 -4.53 9.89
CA LEU A 52 -6.37 -3.24 9.23
C LEU A 52 -6.97 -3.33 7.82
N ASP A 53 -7.35 -2.18 7.29
CA ASP A 53 -7.81 -2.02 5.92
C ASP A 53 -6.76 -1.31 5.05
N ASP A 54 -7.11 -0.93 3.83
CA ASP A 54 -6.23 -0.28 2.86
C ASP A 54 -5.81 1.15 3.24
N ARG A 55 -6.49 1.80 4.18
CA ARG A 55 -6.21 3.18 4.59
C ARG A 55 -4.85 3.31 5.25
N THR A 56 -4.45 2.34 6.06
CA THR A 56 -3.14 2.34 6.71
C THR A 56 -2.01 2.33 5.68
N LEU A 57 -2.09 1.48 4.66
CA LEU A 57 -1.13 1.45 3.56
C LEU A 57 -1.08 2.80 2.82
N TYR A 58 -2.23 3.37 2.50
CA TYR A 58 -2.33 4.64 1.79
C TYR A 58 -1.66 5.78 2.56
N TRP A 59 -2.00 5.96 3.84
CA TRP A 59 -1.44 7.03 4.67
C TRP A 59 0.06 6.86 4.92
N GLN A 60 0.51 5.64 5.17
CA GLN A 60 1.93 5.34 5.33
C GLN A 60 2.72 5.62 4.04
N ARG A 61 2.14 5.31 2.89
CA ARG A 61 2.75 5.62 1.59
C ARG A 61 2.92 7.12 1.40
N LEU A 62 1.88 7.91 1.68
CA LEU A 62 1.97 9.36 1.60
C LEU A 62 3.02 9.94 2.54
N GLU A 63 3.07 9.45 3.78
CA GLU A 63 4.03 9.92 4.77
C GLU A 63 5.47 9.62 4.36
N GLN A 64 5.74 8.42 3.88
CA GLN A 64 7.09 7.98 3.56
C GLN A 64 7.64 8.50 2.24
N ILE A 65 6.78 8.88 1.29
CA ILE A 65 7.23 9.43 0.01
C ILE A 65 7.77 10.85 0.13
N PHE A 66 7.38 11.59 1.17
CA PHE A 66 7.88 12.93 1.41
C PHE A 66 9.38 12.94 1.69
N GLY A 67 10.09 13.88 1.08
CA GLY A 67 11.52 14.03 1.26
C GLY A 67 12.39 13.06 0.45
N LEU A 68 11.80 12.14 -0.29
CA LEU A 68 12.53 11.29 -1.22
C LEU A 68 12.92 12.05 -2.49
N SER A 69 14.08 11.69 -3.07
CA SER A 69 14.41 12.11 -4.43
C SER A 69 13.36 11.60 -5.42
N GLU A 70 13.25 12.22 -6.58
CA GLU A 70 12.31 11.76 -7.61
C GLU A 70 12.53 10.28 -8.01
N ARG A 71 13.79 9.87 -8.10
CA ARG A 71 14.17 8.49 -8.40
C ARG A 71 13.69 7.53 -7.30
N ASP A 72 13.98 7.87 -6.05
CA ASP A 72 13.61 7.03 -4.90
C ASP A 72 12.10 7.00 -4.69
N ALA A 73 11.42 8.13 -4.90
CA ALA A 73 9.97 8.21 -4.85
C ALA A 73 9.32 7.29 -5.88
N ARG A 74 9.83 7.23 -7.11
CA ARG A 74 9.32 6.30 -8.13
C ARG A 74 9.54 4.83 -7.74
N GLY A 75 10.70 4.50 -7.24
CA GLY A 75 11.01 3.15 -6.76
C GLY A 75 10.12 2.72 -5.59
N PHE A 76 9.96 3.61 -4.62
CA PHE A 76 9.07 3.41 -3.47
C PHE A 76 7.60 3.27 -3.90
N GLU A 77 7.11 4.16 -4.76
CA GLU A 77 5.75 4.12 -5.29
C GLU A 77 5.46 2.77 -5.94
N ARG A 78 6.35 2.32 -6.83
CA ARG A 78 6.21 1.07 -7.55
C ARG A 78 6.20 -0.15 -6.63
N SER A 79 7.14 -0.20 -5.68
CA SER A 79 7.25 -1.35 -4.76
C SER A 79 6.15 -1.37 -3.71
N SER A 80 5.71 -0.21 -3.20
CA SER A 80 4.62 -0.13 -2.23
C SER A 80 3.23 -0.42 -2.82
N ARG A 81 3.14 -0.46 -4.14
CA ARG A 81 1.93 -0.86 -4.89
C ARG A 81 2.00 -2.28 -5.44
N ASN A 82 3.12 -2.95 -5.24
CA ASN A 82 3.38 -4.28 -5.79
C ASN A 82 3.16 -4.36 -7.32
N TYR A 83 3.67 -3.36 -8.05
CA TYR A 83 3.51 -3.32 -9.51
C TYR A 83 4.37 -4.34 -10.25
N ASP A 84 5.28 -5.01 -9.58
CA ASP A 84 6.09 -6.11 -10.10
C ASP A 84 5.79 -7.41 -9.36
N PRO A 85 4.56 -7.94 -9.42
CA PRO A 85 4.19 -9.14 -8.69
C PRO A 85 4.98 -10.35 -9.19
N VAL A 86 5.42 -11.18 -8.24
CA VAL A 86 6.10 -12.43 -8.54
C VAL A 86 5.11 -13.57 -8.39
N PHE A 87 4.99 -14.38 -9.43
CA PHE A 87 4.16 -15.58 -9.44
C PHE A 87 5.03 -16.83 -9.25
N ASP A 88 4.43 -17.87 -8.66
CA ASP A 88 5.05 -19.17 -8.63
C ASP A 88 5.31 -19.68 -10.06
N ALA A 89 6.56 -20.11 -10.33
CA ALA A 89 6.96 -20.56 -11.65
C ALA A 89 6.18 -21.81 -12.09
N ASP A 90 5.77 -22.66 -11.14
CA ASP A 90 5.08 -23.91 -11.39
C ASP A 90 3.55 -23.76 -11.39
N ALA A 91 3.05 -22.54 -11.16
CA ALA A 91 1.60 -22.31 -11.16
C ALA A 91 0.99 -22.54 -12.55
N GLN A 92 -0.03 -23.39 -12.60
CA GLN A 92 -0.78 -23.66 -13.82
C GLN A 92 -1.56 -22.42 -14.30
N TYR A 93 -2.11 -21.67 -13.35
CA TYR A 93 -2.80 -20.41 -13.59
C TYR A 93 -2.21 -19.32 -12.73
N ARG A 94 -2.16 -18.11 -13.28
CA ARG A 94 -1.72 -16.91 -12.57
C ARG A 94 -2.84 -15.89 -12.62
N VAL A 95 -3.25 -15.42 -11.46
CA VAL A 95 -4.35 -14.46 -11.33
C VAL A 95 -3.79 -13.15 -10.80
N LEU A 96 -3.97 -12.07 -11.55
CA LEU A 96 -3.66 -10.71 -11.11
C LEU A 96 -4.96 -10.05 -10.63
N VAL A 97 -4.98 -9.67 -9.37
CA VAL A 97 -6.07 -8.88 -8.78
C VAL A 97 -5.60 -7.45 -8.62
N THR A 98 -6.35 -6.50 -9.16
CA THR A 98 -6.05 -5.08 -9.04
C THR A 98 -7.10 -4.36 -8.21
N GLY A 99 -6.69 -3.31 -7.51
CA GLY A 99 -7.54 -2.46 -6.71
C GLY A 99 -7.11 -1.01 -6.80
N PHE A 100 -7.94 -0.12 -6.28
CA PHE A 100 -7.67 1.31 -6.20
C PHE A 100 -7.42 1.75 -4.76
N ASP A 101 -6.66 2.82 -4.61
CA ASP A 101 -6.49 3.50 -3.33
C ASP A 101 -7.82 4.11 -2.85
N PRO A 102 -7.97 4.39 -1.55
CA PRO A 102 -9.01 5.26 -1.06
C PRO A 102 -8.96 6.63 -1.77
N PHE A 103 -10.11 7.25 -1.94
CA PHE A 103 -10.23 8.57 -2.56
C PHE A 103 -11.27 9.42 -1.81
N HIS A 104 -11.31 10.71 -2.09
CA HIS A 104 -12.12 11.70 -1.35
C HIS A 104 -11.81 11.78 0.15
N LEU A 105 -10.55 11.53 0.54
CA LEU A 105 -10.14 11.57 1.94
C LEU A 105 -10.04 13.00 2.50
N ASP A 106 -10.09 14.01 1.66
CA ASP A 106 -10.27 15.40 2.04
C ASP A 106 -11.69 15.69 2.60
N GLU A 107 -12.67 14.91 2.18
CA GLU A 107 -14.06 14.98 2.65
C GLU A 107 -14.36 13.93 3.72
N ALA A 108 -13.83 12.73 3.57
CA ALA A 108 -14.12 11.57 4.43
C ALA A 108 -12.84 10.78 4.75
N ILE A 109 -12.12 11.21 5.77
CA ILE A 109 -10.82 10.61 6.16
C ILE A 109 -10.90 9.12 6.51
N GLU A 110 -12.07 8.66 6.94
CA GLU A 110 -12.32 7.26 7.30
C GLU A 110 -12.66 6.38 6.09
N GLN A 111 -12.73 6.95 4.89
CA GLN A 111 -13.14 6.19 3.72
C GLN A 111 -12.07 5.18 3.32
N SER A 112 -12.48 3.94 3.15
CA SER A 112 -11.69 2.87 2.56
C SER A 112 -12.17 2.57 1.14
N ASN A 113 -11.34 1.87 0.36
CA ASN A 113 -11.76 1.35 -0.94
C ASN A 113 -11.81 -0.17 -0.90
N PRO A 114 -13.00 -0.78 -1.00
CA PRO A 114 -13.13 -2.24 -0.95
C PRO A 114 -12.29 -2.98 -2.01
N SER A 115 -12.05 -2.37 -3.16
CA SER A 115 -11.24 -2.99 -4.22
C SER A 115 -9.77 -3.12 -3.80
N GLY A 116 -9.23 -2.12 -3.11
CA GLY A 116 -7.88 -2.17 -2.54
C GLY A 116 -7.75 -3.23 -1.45
N VAL A 117 -8.75 -3.34 -0.58
CA VAL A 117 -8.80 -4.38 0.45
C VAL A 117 -8.83 -5.77 -0.18
N ILE A 118 -9.63 -5.99 -1.23
CA ILE A 118 -9.72 -7.27 -1.94
C ILE A 118 -8.37 -7.64 -2.56
N ALA A 119 -7.67 -6.69 -3.18
CA ALA A 119 -6.34 -6.93 -3.73
C ALA A 119 -5.35 -7.39 -2.65
N LEU A 120 -5.33 -6.72 -1.50
CA LEU A 120 -4.47 -7.10 -0.36
C LEU A 120 -4.86 -8.47 0.23
N GLN A 121 -6.15 -8.78 0.31
CA GLN A 121 -6.62 -10.06 0.83
C GLN A 121 -6.20 -11.26 -0.02
N HIS A 122 -6.01 -11.07 -1.32
CA HIS A 122 -5.68 -12.15 -2.24
C HIS A 122 -4.18 -12.23 -2.59
N ASP A 123 -3.38 -11.24 -2.22
CA ASP A 123 -1.95 -11.25 -2.53
C ASP A 123 -1.24 -12.45 -1.89
N GLY A 124 -0.45 -13.15 -2.70
CA GLY A 124 0.33 -14.31 -2.27
C GLY A 124 -0.48 -15.57 -1.94
N ARG A 125 -1.80 -15.57 -2.15
CA ARG A 125 -2.63 -16.74 -1.89
C ARG A 125 -2.62 -17.71 -3.08
N HIS A 126 -2.59 -18.99 -2.75
CA HIS A 126 -2.78 -20.07 -3.71
C HIS A 126 -4.25 -20.50 -3.69
N ALA A 127 -4.88 -20.53 -4.86
CA ALA A 127 -6.19 -21.16 -4.98
C ALA A 127 -6.01 -22.68 -4.84
N ALA A 128 -6.67 -23.27 -3.85
CA ALA A 128 -6.72 -24.71 -3.76
C ALA A 128 -7.59 -25.26 -4.91
N GLU A 129 -7.06 -26.18 -5.67
CA GLU A 129 -7.88 -27.01 -6.56
C GLU A 129 -8.89 -27.79 -5.71
N ARG A 130 -10.16 -27.64 -6.03
CA ARG A 130 -11.22 -28.47 -5.48
C ARG A 130 -11.65 -29.48 -6.52
#